data_117817671ccde105414b3a10661a8dd0
#
_entry.id   117817671ccde105414b3a10661a8dd0
#
_cell.length_a   1.000
_cell.length_b   1.000
_cell.length_c   1.000
_cell.angle_alpha   90.00
_cell.angle_beta   90.00
_cell.angle_gamma   90.00
#
_symmetry.space_group_name_H-M   'P 1'
#
loop_
_entity.id
_entity.type
_entity.pdbx_description
1 polymer ?
#
loop_
_entity_poly.entity_id
_entity_poly.type
_entity_poly.pdbx_seq_one_letter_code
_entity_poly.pdbx_strand_id
1 'polypeptide(L)'
;MKYMMFTVLLVWLLAVPTQARQPDDYWNSPRSTYEERRALFLDYYSENGSGHPLYGVFRQAARAASGRPLEMDKMREVISVIKSNRDCNDFTLNCLLRMVYLDKKQSFFPTEIKGSIEECILDFKYWWDDGRRDTTYRCYHTENHQALYHTAELLAGQLYKKTKFTNGMNGKQHMAHAKERLMKWLEYRFRFGFSEWMSTYYEVEVLLLANLYDFAEDTDIRSKAGMVLDLLMFDVEIGRAHV
;
A
#
# COMPACT_ATOMS: atom_id res chain seq x y z
N MET A 1 14.06 -10.40 8.08
CA MET A 1 14.09 -9.58 6.88
C MET A 1 12.71 -9.21 6.32
N LYS A 2 11.65 -10.05 6.44
CA LYS A 2 10.30 -9.81 5.87
C LYS A 2 9.53 -8.56 6.34
N TYR A 3 9.94 -7.89 7.41
CA TYR A 3 9.22 -6.74 7.98
C TYR A 3 9.98 -5.42 7.90
N MET A 4 11.16 -5.42 7.28
CA MET A 4 12.02 -4.23 7.15
C MET A 4 11.36 -3.14 6.30
N MET A 5 10.60 -3.54 5.28
CA MET A 5 10.00 -2.64 4.30
C MET A 5 8.79 -1.83 4.82
N PHE A 6 8.06 -2.34 5.84
CA PHE A 6 6.93 -1.59 6.40
C PHE A 6 7.37 -0.27 7.06
N THR A 7 8.58 -0.23 7.56
CA THR A 7 9.12 0.93 8.27
C THR A 7 9.57 2.04 7.32
N VAL A 8 10.06 1.68 6.13
CA VAL A 8 10.44 2.67 5.12
C VAL A 8 9.21 3.40 4.59
N LEU A 9 8.11 2.69 4.35
CA LEU A 9 6.86 3.27 3.88
C LEU A 9 6.31 4.33 4.85
N LEU A 10 6.37 4.03 6.15
CA LEU A 10 5.87 4.91 7.19
C LEU A 10 6.74 6.15 7.41
N VAL A 11 8.05 6.09 7.14
CA VAL A 11 8.96 7.24 7.30
C VAL A 11 8.62 8.37 6.32
N TRP A 12 8.17 8.04 5.09
CA TRP A 12 7.81 9.03 4.07
C TRP A 12 6.44 9.68 4.26
N LEU A 13 5.50 9.00 4.94
CA LEU A 13 4.18 9.55 5.26
C LEU A 13 4.25 10.73 6.26
N LEU A 14 5.39 10.96 6.91
CA LEU A 14 5.60 12.11 7.81
C LEU A 14 6.05 13.39 7.09
N ALA A 15 6.31 13.35 5.81
CA ALA A 15 6.73 14.52 5.04
C ALA A 15 5.57 15.47 4.67
N VAL A 16 4.42 15.37 5.32
CA VAL A 16 3.39 16.41 5.23
C VAL A 16 3.76 17.55 6.18
N PRO A 17 4.18 18.70 5.66
CA PRO A 17 4.67 19.78 6.49
C PRO A 17 3.50 20.57 7.04
N THR A 18 3.11 20.31 8.25
CA THR A 18 2.53 21.38 9.05
C THR A 18 2.80 21.12 10.53
N GLN A 19 3.57 21.98 11.06
CA GLN A 19 3.93 22.28 12.42
C GLN A 19 5.24 21.69 12.94
N ALA A 20 6.11 22.62 13.15
CA ALA A 20 7.29 22.58 13.99
C ALA A 20 8.24 21.42 13.66
N ARG A 21 9.19 21.68 12.77
CA ARG A 21 10.46 20.99 12.90
C ARG A 21 10.78 20.93 14.39
N GLN A 22 10.64 19.73 14.96
CA GLN A 22 11.32 19.47 16.21
C GLN A 22 12.81 19.75 15.94
N PRO A 23 13.47 20.53 16.80
CA PRO A 23 14.88 20.79 16.58
C PRO A 23 15.63 19.47 16.56
N ASP A 24 16.62 19.38 15.80
CA ASP A 24 17.76 18.50 15.57
C ASP A 24 18.07 17.30 16.50
N ASP A 25 17.26 17.00 17.50
CA ASP A 25 17.45 15.84 18.38
C ASP A 25 17.43 14.52 17.65
N TYR A 26 16.71 14.43 16.53
CA TYR A 26 16.69 13.21 15.72
C TYR A 26 18.04 12.94 15.06
N TRP A 27 18.74 13.97 14.61
CA TRP A 27 20.06 13.86 13.99
C TRP A 27 21.19 13.76 15.00
N ASN A 28 21.03 14.39 16.16
CA ASN A 28 22.04 14.45 17.22
C ASN A 28 21.99 13.23 18.18
N SER A 29 20.91 12.50 18.18
CA SER A 29 20.74 11.26 18.92
C SER A 29 20.22 10.16 18.02
N PRO A 30 21.03 9.60 17.09
CA PRO A 30 20.60 8.47 16.31
C PRO A 30 20.24 7.32 17.24
N ARG A 31 18.97 6.95 17.28
CA ARG A 31 18.51 5.79 18.05
C ARG A 31 19.34 4.57 17.63
N SER A 32 19.80 3.81 18.57
CA SER A 32 20.87 2.84 18.35
C SER A 32 20.49 1.68 17.42
N THR A 33 19.19 1.27 17.40
CA THR A 33 18.74 0.13 16.61
C THR A 33 17.57 0.48 15.68
N TYR A 34 17.41 -0.33 14.64
CA TYR A 34 16.27 -0.27 13.74
C TYR A 34 14.95 -0.52 14.50
N GLU A 35 14.93 -1.50 15.38
CA GLU A 35 13.77 -1.90 16.16
C GLU A 35 13.26 -0.76 17.05
N GLU A 36 14.17 -0.05 17.70
CA GLU A 36 13.83 1.11 18.54
C GLU A 36 13.21 2.24 17.69
N ARG A 37 13.83 2.57 16.56
CA ARG A 37 13.28 3.60 15.65
C ARG A 37 11.92 3.20 15.10
N ARG A 38 11.78 1.93 14.71
CA ARG A 38 10.51 1.39 14.22
C ARG A 38 9.42 1.46 15.29
N ALA A 39 9.72 1.06 16.51
CA ALA A 39 8.75 1.06 17.60
C ALA A 39 8.27 2.49 17.90
N LEU A 40 9.19 3.44 18.02
CA LEU A 40 8.87 4.85 18.27
C LEU A 40 8.02 5.44 17.13
N PHE A 41 8.37 5.15 15.90
CA PHE A 41 7.65 5.63 14.74
C PHE A 41 6.22 5.08 14.70
N LEU A 42 6.05 3.77 14.89
CA LEU A 42 4.73 3.14 14.90
C LEU A 42 3.87 3.66 16.06
N ASP A 43 4.47 3.85 17.24
CA ASP A 43 3.80 4.42 18.39
C ASP A 43 3.29 5.83 18.09
N TYR A 44 4.18 6.70 17.62
CA TYR A 44 3.82 8.07 17.24
C TYR A 44 2.73 8.11 16.17
N TYR A 45 2.90 7.35 15.07
CA TYR A 45 1.98 7.39 13.94
C TYR A 45 0.61 6.77 14.27
N SER A 46 0.57 5.78 15.16
CA SER A 46 -0.67 5.18 15.65
C SER A 46 -1.59 6.18 16.37
N GLU A 47 -1.02 7.23 16.96
CA GLU A 47 -1.74 8.29 17.65
C GLU A 47 -1.94 9.54 16.76
N ASN A 48 -0.91 9.91 16.00
CA ASN A 48 -0.81 11.18 15.29
C ASN A 48 -0.92 11.07 13.77
N GLY A 49 -1.14 9.87 13.24
CA GLY A 49 -1.28 9.63 11.80
C GLY A 49 -2.47 10.37 11.22
N SER A 50 -2.44 10.58 9.90
CA SER A 50 -3.43 11.36 9.19
C SER A 50 -4.86 10.92 9.48
N GLY A 51 -5.72 11.88 9.78
CA GLY A 51 -7.17 11.69 9.85
C GLY A 51 -7.89 11.84 8.51
N HIS A 52 -7.16 12.15 7.44
CA HIS A 52 -7.75 12.28 6.12
C HIS A 52 -8.31 10.94 5.62
N PRO A 53 -9.52 10.89 5.04
CA PRO A 53 -10.17 9.63 4.67
C PRO A 53 -9.32 8.67 3.81
N LEU A 54 -8.54 9.20 2.85
CA LEU A 54 -7.67 8.38 2.00
C LEU A 54 -6.48 7.77 2.76
N TYR A 55 -5.97 8.48 3.78
CA TYR A 55 -4.74 8.11 4.49
C TYR A 55 -5.00 7.54 5.89
N GLY A 56 -6.23 7.59 6.38
CA GLY A 56 -6.59 7.07 7.70
C GLY A 56 -6.30 5.57 7.86
N VAL A 57 -6.33 4.82 6.77
CA VAL A 57 -5.97 3.39 6.73
C VAL A 57 -4.52 3.15 7.20
N PHE A 58 -3.59 4.03 6.91
CA PHE A 58 -2.18 3.90 7.33
C PHE A 58 -2.02 4.04 8.84
N ARG A 59 -2.81 4.93 9.46
CA ARG A 59 -2.86 5.03 10.93
C ARG A 59 -3.39 3.73 11.54
N GLN A 60 -4.44 3.15 10.98
CA GLN A 60 -4.97 1.85 11.44
C GLN A 60 -3.94 0.72 11.25
N ALA A 61 -3.19 0.73 10.16
CA ALA A 61 -2.10 -0.22 9.94
C ALA A 61 -0.98 -0.06 10.99
N ALA A 62 -0.63 1.17 11.37
CA ALA A 62 0.34 1.42 12.44
C ALA A 62 -0.18 0.95 13.81
N ARG A 63 -1.48 1.16 14.12
CA ARG A 63 -2.12 0.64 15.33
C ARG A 63 -2.03 -0.88 15.39
N ALA A 64 -2.42 -1.57 14.31
CA ALA A 64 -2.28 -3.02 14.23
C ALA A 64 -0.84 -3.49 14.43
N ALA A 65 0.14 -2.84 13.79
CA ALA A 65 1.55 -3.17 13.90
C ALA A 65 2.16 -2.90 15.27
N SER A 66 1.54 -1.99 16.05
CA SER A 66 1.91 -1.69 17.45
C SER A 66 1.15 -2.53 18.47
N GLY A 67 0.30 -3.47 18.03
CA GLY A 67 -0.57 -4.24 18.92
C GLY A 67 -1.70 -3.45 19.56
N ARG A 68 -2.03 -2.28 19.04
CA ARG A 68 -3.13 -1.44 19.52
C ARG A 68 -4.45 -1.84 18.86
N PRO A 69 -5.58 -1.75 19.54
CA PRO A 69 -6.88 -2.03 18.93
C PRO A 69 -7.18 -1.06 17.79
N LEU A 70 -7.83 -1.56 16.74
CA LEU A 70 -8.31 -0.73 15.63
C LEU A 70 -9.45 0.17 16.08
N GLU A 71 -9.52 1.36 15.51
CA GLU A 71 -10.65 2.29 15.69
C GLU A 71 -11.73 1.90 14.67
N MET A 72 -12.79 1.21 15.13
CA MET A 72 -13.77 0.59 14.25
C MET A 72 -14.53 1.59 13.37
N ASP A 73 -14.82 2.79 13.87
CA ASP A 73 -15.47 3.82 13.07
C ASP A 73 -14.54 4.27 11.94
N LYS A 74 -13.24 4.39 12.21
CA LYS A 74 -12.25 4.72 11.19
C LYS A 74 -12.08 3.60 10.15
N MET A 75 -12.18 2.34 10.57
CA MET A 75 -12.18 1.22 9.63
C MET A 75 -13.43 1.22 8.73
N ARG A 76 -14.61 1.61 9.26
CA ARG A 76 -15.82 1.80 8.44
C ARG A 76 -15.66 2.95 7.45
N GLU A 77 -15.03 4.07 7.86
CA GLU A 77 -14.67 5.15 6.95
C GLU A 77 -13.74 4.69 5.82
N VAL A 78 -12.69 3.90 6.13
CA VAL A 78 -11.78 3.29 5.14
C VAL A 78 -12.55 2.49 4.10
N ILE A 79 -13.45 1.60 4.52
CA ILE A 79 -14.28 0.79 3.64
C ILE A 79 -15.19 1.68 2.77
N SER A 80 -15.79 2.70 3.37
CA SER A 80 -16.64 3.67 2.66
C SER A 80 -15.87 4.43 1.58
N VAL A 81 -14.63 4.86 1.88
CA VAL A 81 -13.74 5.50 0.91
C VAL A 81 -13.48 4.60 -0.28
N ILE A 82 -13.10 3.34 -0.05
CA ILE A 82 -12.84 2.39 -1.14
C ILE A 82 -14.11 2.16 -1.98
N LYS A 83 -15.27 1.97 -1.34
CA LYS A 83 -16.56 1.77 -2.02
C LYS A 83 -17.06 3.01 -2.77
N SER A 84 -16.56 4.20 -2.47
CA SER A 84 -16.99 5.45 -3.12
C SER A 84 -16.60 5.56 -4.59
N ASN A 85 -15.73 4.67 -5.06
CA ASN A 85 -15.23 4.64 -6.45
C ASN A 85 -14.60 5.96 -6.92
N ARG A 86 -14.03 6.74 -6.01
CA ARG A 86 -13.33 7.99 -6.33
C ARG A 86 -11.88 7.73 -6.71
N ASP A 87 -11.26 8.76 -7.24
CA ASP A 87 -9.83 8.77 -7.50
C ASP A 87 -9.00 8.49 -6.24
N CYS A 88 -7.84 7.86 -6.39
CA CYS A 88 -6.93 7.46 -5.30
C CYS A 88 -7.46 6.38 -4.32
N ASN A 89 -8.60 5.73 -4.59
CA ASN A 89 -9.09 4.62 -3.76
C ASN A 89 -8.16 3.41 -3.77
N ASP A 90 -7.40 3.25 -4.82
CA ASP A 90 -6.36 2.23 -4.98
C ASP A 90 -5.24 2.37 -3.93
N PHE A 91 -4.91 3.60 -3.48
CA PHE A 91 -3.98 3.84 -2.38
C PHE A 91 -4.49 3.20 -1.09
N THR A 92 -5.73 3.54 -0.74
CA THR A 92 -6.41 3.02 0.45
C THR A 92 -6.56 1.50 0.39
N LEU A 93 -6.96 0.97 -0.77
CA LEU A 93 -7.13 -0.47 -0.97
C LEU A 93 -5.81 -1.24 -0.85
N ASN A 94 -4.70 -0.73 -1.39
CA ASN A 94 -3.40 -1.40 -1.26
C ASN A 94 -2.94 -1.51 0.19
N CYS A 95 -3.18 -0.48 1.01
CA CYS A 95 -2.89 -0.55 2.45
C CYS A 95 -3.85 -1.51 3.16
N LEU A 96 -5.14 -1.52 2.83
CA LEU A 96 -6.10 -2.47 3.41
C LEU A 96 -5.72 -3.92 3.05
N LEU A 97 -5.35 -4.20 1.82
CA LEU A 97 -4.88 -5.53 1.40
C LEU A 97 -3.63 -5.97 2.19
N ARG A 98 -2.67 -5.05 2.42
CA ARG A 98 -1.55 -5.34 3.31
C ARG A 98 -2.01 -5.76 4.70
N MET A 99 -2.94 -5.02 5.28
CA MET A 99 -3.52 -5.38 6.58
C MET A 99 -4.19 -6.77 6.54
N VAL A 100 -4.95 -7.09 5.48
CA VAL A 100 -5.60 -8.41 5.33
C VAL A 100 -4.58 -9.54 5.28
N TYR A 101 -3.47 -9.38 4.56
CA TYR A 101 -2.39 -10.37 4.53
C TYR A 101 -1.71 -10.56 5.89
N LEU A 102 -1.53 -9.47 6.63
CA LEU A 102 -0.94 -9.52 7.98
C LEU A 102 -1.92 -10.12 9.00
N ASP A 103 -3.23 -9.83 8.90
CA ASP A 103 -4.26 -10.39 9.78
C ASP A 103 -4.31 -11.92 9.75
N LYS A 104 -4.02 -12.54 8.60
CA LYS A 104 -3.92 -14.01 8.51
C LYS A 104 -2.91 -14.63 9.49
N LYS A 105 -1.93 -13.85 9.93
CA LYS A 105 -0.88 -14.30 10.87
C LYS A 105 -1.07 -13.77 12.28
N GLN A 106 -1.66 -12.59 12.41
CA GLN A 106 -1.71 -11.83 13.66
C GLN A 106 -3.11 -11.73 14.26
N SER A 107 -4.16 -11.95 13.46
CA SER A 107 -5.57 -11.99 13.89
C SER A 107 -6.03 -10.73 14.64
N PHE A 108 -5.71 -9.55 14.11
CA PHE A 108 -6.07 -8.27 14.73
C PHE A 108 -7.41 -7.68 14.25
N PHE A 109 -7.98 -8.18 13.12
CA PHE A 109 -9.30 -7.72 12.69
C PHE A 109 -10.40 -8.37 13.54
N PRO A 110 -11.28 -7.58 14.16
CA PRO A 110 -12.50 -8.09 14.76
C PRO A 110 -13.39 -8.80 13.74
N THR A 111 -14.11 -9.83 14.19
CA THR A 111 -14.93 -10.67 13.30
C THR A 111 -16.00 -9.88 12.56
N GLU A 112 -16.58 -8.88 13.23
CA GLU A 112 -17.66 -8.05 12.69
C GLU A 112 -17.30 -7.24 11.44
N ILE A 113 -16.01 -6.94 11.20
CA ILE A 113 -15.59 -6.16 10.04
C ILE A 113 -15.11 -7.02 8.87
N LYS A 114 -14.77 -8.29 9.11
CA LYS A 114 -14.14 -9.15 8.09
C LYS A 114 -15.04 -9.33 6.86
N GLY A 115 -16.34 -9.51 7.05
CA GLY A 115 -17.30 -9.64 5.95
C GLY A 115 -17.38 -8.37 5.08
N SER A 116 -17.37 -7.19 5.71
CA SER A 116 -17.39 -5.92 4.98
C SER A 116 -16.08 -5.65 4.22
N ILE A 117 -14.95 -6.09 4.75
CA ILE A 117 -13.65 -6.03 4.07
C ILE A 117 -13.66 -6.94 2.85
N GLU A 118 -14.12 -8.20 3.00
CA GLU A 118 -14.21 -9.14 1.89
C GLU A 118 -15.13 -8.62 0.78
N GLU A 119 -16.34 -8.18 1.12
CA GLU A 119 -17.26 -7.56 0.16
C GLU A 119 -16.63 -6.38 -0.58
N CYS A 120 -15.95 -5.50 0.14
CA CYS A 120 -15.27 -4.35 -0.43
C CYS A 120 -14.20 -4.75 -1.46
N ILE A 121 -13.42 -5.79 -1.17
CA ILE A 121 -12.39 -6.31 -2.07
C ILE A 121 -13.01 -6.98 -3.30
N LEU A 122 -14.06 -7.79 -3.11
CA LEU A 122 -14.71 -8.50 -4.21
C LEU A 122 -15.50 -7.58 -5.14
N ASP A 123 -15.97 -6.44 -4.64
CA ASP A 123 -16.72 -5.45 -5.42
C ASP A 123 -15.87 -4.37 -6.06
N PHE A 124 -14.60 -4.24 -5.70
CA PHE A 124 -13.74 -3.17 -6.24
C PHE A 124 -13.55 -3.31 -7.75
N LYS A 125 -13.62 -2.21 -8.48
CA LYS A 125 -13.29 -2.15 -9.91
C LYS A 125 -11.78 -1.97 -10.08
N TYR A 126 -11.08 -3.04 -10.46
CA TYR A 126 -9.62 -3.07 -10.54
C TYR A 126 -9.04 -2.40 -11.78
N TRP A 127 -9.79 -2.34 -12.88
CA TRP A 127 -9.29 -1.72 -14.10
C TRP A 127 -10.44 -1.18 -14.96
N TRP A 128 -10.13 -0.29 -15.87
CA TRP A 128 -11.12 0.36 -16.73
C TRP A 128 -11.88 -0.62 -17.64
N ASP A 129 -11.25 -1.74 -18.01
CA ASP A 129 -11.78 -2.75 -18.96
C ASP A 129 -12.63 -3.85 -18.30
N ASP A 130 -12.99 -3.74 -17.03
CA ASP A 130 -13.80 -4.75 -16.35
C ASP A 130 -15.30 -4.76 -16.72
N GLY A 131 -15.68 -3.98 -17.73
CA GLY A 131 -17.05 -3.90 -18.27
C GLY A 131 -18.01 -3.01 -17.47
N ARG A 132 -17.67 -2.61 -16.25
CA ARG A 132 -18.49 -1.71 -15.44
C ARG A 132 -18.17 -0.25 -15.76
N ARG A 133 -19.21 0.59 -15.83
CA ARG A 133 -19.02 2.03 -16.05
C ARG A 133 -18.52 2.69 -14.77
N ASP A 134 -17.53 3.57 -14.88
CA ASP A 134 -17.17 4.47 -13.79
C ASP A 134 -18.27 5.53 -13.60
N THR A 135 -18.67 5.70 -12.35
CA THR A 135 -19.66 6.73 -11.97
C THR A 135 -19.00 8.03 -11.52
N THR A 136 -17.68 7.97 -11.27
CA THR A 136 -16.82 9.08 -10.87
C THR A 136 -15.54 9.06 -11.68
N TYR A 137 -14.81 10.17 -11.69
CA TYR A 137 -13.48 10.19 -12.29
C TYR A 137 -12.53 9.28 -11.53
N ARG A 138 -11.74 8.49 -12.26
CA ARG A 138 -10.63 7.69 -11.77
C ARG A 138 -9.44 7.82 -12.72
N CYS A 139 -8.27 8.07 -12.18
CA CYS A 139 -7.05 8.04 -12.95
C CYS A 139 -6.52 6.61 -13.06
N TYR A 140 -6.44 6.09 -14.28
CA TYR A 140 -5.82 4.78 -14.57
C TYR A 140 -4.47 4.89 -15.28
N HIS A 141 -4.08 6.10 -15.70
CA HIS A 141 -3.03 6.28 -16.70
C HIS A 141 -1.67 6.69 -16.14
N THR A 142 -1.64 7.22 -14.92
CA THR A 142 -0.37 7.60 -14.30
C THR A 142 0.44 6.37 -13.87
N GLU A 143 1.72 6.57 -13.72
CA GLU A 143 2.67 5.52 -13.38
C GLU A 143 2.30 4.77 -12.10
N ASN A 144 2.02 5.50 -11.06
CA ASN A 144 1.63 4.97 -9.76
C ASN A 144 0.28 4.22 -9.81
N HIS A 145 -0.76 4.82 -10.41
CA HIS A 145 -2.09 4.21 -10.47
C HIS A 145 -2.10 2.89 -11.24
N GLN A 146 -1.38 2.80 -12.38
CA GLN A 146 -1.26 1.56 -13.13
C GLN A 146 -0.78 0.41 -12.23
N ALA A 147 0.31 0.62 -11.51
CA ALA A 147 0.87 -0.41 -10.65
C ALA A 147 0.02 -0.68 -9.41
N LEU A 148 -0.58 0.35 -8.80
CA LEU A 148 -1.44 0.20 -7.63
C LEU A 148 -2.69 -0.63 -7.93
N TYR A 149 -3.39 -0.35 -9.04
CA TYR A 149 -4.56 -1.12 -9.44
C TYR A 149 -4.22 -2.58 -9.69
N HIS A 150 -3.15 -2.86 -10.47
CA HIS A 150 -2.78 -4.24 -10.78
C HIS A 150 -2.15 -4.97 -9.59
N THR A 151 -1.47 -4.29 -8.67
CA THR A 151 -1.02 -4.88 -7.41
C THR A 151 -2.21 -5.30 -6.55
N ALA A 152 -3.18 -4.41 -6.39
CA ALA A 152 -4.40 -4.73 -5.67
C ALA A 152 -5.17 -5.89 -6.31
N GLU A 153 -5.29 -5.91 -7.64
CA GLU A 153 -5.94 -6.97 -8.40
C GLU A 153 -5.26 -8.32 -8.23
N LEU A 154 -3.93 -8.38 -8.34
CA LEU A 154 -3.16 -9.59 -8.14
C LEU A 154 -3.37 -10.15 -6.73
N LEU A 155 -3.21 -9.30 -5.72
CA LEU A 155 -3.29 -9.71 -4.32
C LEU A 155 -4.70 -10.10 -3.91
N ALA A 156 -5.72 -9.39 -4.37
CA ALA A 156 -7.12 -9.78 -4.17
C ALA A 156 -7.43 -11.12 -4.85
N GLY A 157 -6.95 -11.31 -6.08
CA GLY A 157 -7.08 -12.57 -6.81
C GLY A 157 -6.44 -13.75 -6.08
N GLN A 158 -5.28 -13.54 -5.43
CA GLN A 158 -4.61 -14.56 -4.61
C GLN A 158 -5.40 -14.91 -3.34
N LEU A 159 -6.03 -13.91 -2.70
CA LEU A 159 -6.86 -14.13 -1.51
C LEU A 159 -8.09 -14.97 -1.83
N TYR A 160 -8.71 -14.73 -2.99
CA TYR A 160 -10.02 -15.23 -3.38
C TYR A 160 -10.00 -16.02 -4.70
N LYS A 161 -9.04 -16.92 -4.88
CA LYS A 161 -8.74 -17.62 -6.15
C LYS A 161 -9.96 -18.24 -6.85
N LYS A 162 -10.90 -18.79 -6.07
CA LYS A 162 -12.08 -19.50 -6.60
C LYS A 162 -13.36 -18.68 -6.51
N THR A 163 -13.34 -17.58 -5.78
CA THR A 163 -14.51 -16.71 -5.56
C THR A 163 -14.75 -15.86 -6.81
N LYS A 164 -15.99 -15.66 -7.19
CA LYS A 164 -16.37 -14.71 -8.23
C LYS A 164 -16.41 -13.30 -7.65
N PHE A 165 -15.78 -12.38 -8.33
CA PHE A 165 -15.86 -10.94 -8.10
C PHE A 165 -17.09 -10.37 -8.80
N THR A 166 -17.48 -9.14 -8.46
CA THR A 166 -18.69 -8.50 -9.00
C THR A 166 -18.67 -8.38 -10.53
N ASN A 167 -17.50 -8.27 -11.16
CA ASN A 167 -17.37 -8.25 -12.63
C ASN A 167 -17.50 -9.64 -13.27
N GLY A 168 -17.73 -10.70 -12.50
CA GLY A 168 -17.92 -12.07 -12.97
C GLY A 168 -16.64 -12.88 -13.14
N MET A 169 -15.45 -12.26 -13.09
CA MET A 169 -14.17 -12.96 -13.10
C MET A 169 -13.94 -13.64 -11.74
N ASN A 170 -13.27 -14.78 -11.75
CA ASN A 170 -12.76 -15.39 -10.51
C ASN A 170 -11.34 -14.88 -10.20
N GLY A 171 -10.87 -15.15 -8.96
CA GLY A 171 -9.55 -14.65 -8.53
C GLY A 171 -8.39 -15.11 -9.41
N LYS A 172 -8.43 -16.32 -10.00
CA LYS A 172 -7.39 -16.77 -10.91
C LYS A 172 -7.36 -15.95 -12.20
N GLN A 173 -8.52 -15.55 -12.70
CA GLN A 173 -8.62 -14.68 -13.89
C GLN A 173 -8.07 -13.29 -13.58
N HIS A 174 -8.40 -12.73 -12.40
CA HIS A 174 -7.81 -11.49 -11.93
C HIS A 174 -6.28 -11.57 -11.79
N MET A 175 -5.75 -12.66 -11.23
CA MET A 175 -4.31 -12.87 -11.14
C MET A 175 -3.64 -12.88 -12.52
N ALA A 176 -4.22 -13.57 -13.49
CA ALA A 176 -3.67 -13.64 -14.85
C ALA A 176 -3.68 -12.27 -15.55
N HIS A 177 -4.79 -11.54 -15.41
CA HIS A 177 -4.96 -10.20 -15.96
C HIS A 177 -3.95 -9.19 -15.37
N ALA A 178 -3.80 -9.18 -14.05
CA ALA A 178 -2.86 -8.31 -13.37
C ALA A 178 -1.39 -8.66 -13.66
N LYS A 179 -1.05 -9.96 -13.70
CA LYS A 179 0.32 -10.42 -13.91
C LYS A 179 0.94 -9.87 -15.17
N GLU A 180 0.22 -9.93 -16.30
CA GLU A 180 0.74 -9.45 -17.58
C GLU A 180 1.13 -7.97 -17.52
N ARG A 181 0.28 -7.16 -16.90
CA ARG A 181 0.47 -5.71 -16.79
C ARG A 181 1.55 -5.33 -15.79
N LEU A 182 1.58 -6.00 -14.64
CA LEU A 182 2.62 -5.80 -13.62
C LEU A 182 4.01 -6.16 -14.16
N MET A 183 4.14 -7.28 -14.89
CA MET A 183 5.42 -7.67 -15.45
C MET A 183 5.95 -6.64 -16.43
N LYS A 184 5.08 -6.06 -17.28
CA LYS A 184 5.45 -4.96 -18.18
C LYS A 184 5.85 -3.70 -17.43
N TRP A 185 5.09 -3.33 -16.41
CA TRP A 185 5.38 -2.16 -15.60
C TRP A 185 6.71 -2.30 -14.85
N LEU A 186 6.94 -3.42 -14.17
CA LEU A 186 8.16 -3.70 -13.42
C LEU A 186 9.39 -3.72 -14.35
N GLU A 187 9.29 -4.34 -15.52
CA GLU A 187 10.36 -4.37 -16.50
C GLU A 187 10.70 -2.98 -17.01
N TYR A 188 9.68 -2.14 -17.25
CA TYR A 188 9.87 -0.78 -17.71
C TYR A 188 10.54 0.08 -16.63
N ARG A 189 10.07 -0.02 -15.36
CA ARG A 189 10.71 0.71 -14.24
C ARG A 189 12.17 0.27 -14.03
N PHE A 190 12.42 -1.02 -14.11
CA PHE A 190 13.76 -1.56 -13.98
C PHE A 190 14.72 -1.01 -15.04
N ARG A 191 14.28 -0.87 -16.28
CA ARG A 191 15.12 -0.40 -17.39
C ARG A 191 15.29 1.11 -17.48
N PHE A 192 14.24 1.83 -17.18
CA PHE A 192 14.15 3.27 -17.48
C PHE A 192 13.92 4.14 -16.24
N GLY A 193 13.79 3.56 -15.08
CA GLY A 193 13.47 4.28 -13.84
C GLY A 193 12.02 4.79 -13.80
N PHE A 194 11.76 5.71 -12.89
CA PHE A 194 10.45 6.30 -12.67
C PHE A 194 10.31 7.61 -13.42
N SER A 195 9.12 7.92 -13.94
CA SER A 195 8.84 9.20 -14.59
C SER A 195 8.57 10.32 -13.58
N GLU A 196 8.18 9.96 -12.37
CA GLU A 196 7.92 10.88 -11.26
C GLU A 196 9.06 10.85 -10.23
N TRP A 197 10.29 11.14 -10.70
CA TRP A 197 11.50 11.15 -9.88
C TRP A 197 11.39 12.13 -8.70
N MET A 198 11.83 11.70 -7.52
CA MET A 198 11.82 12.50 -6.28
C MET A 198 10.45 13.09 -5.94
N SER A 199 9.40 12.41 -6.37
CA SER A 199 8.01 12.84 -6.23
C SER A 199 7.41 12.38 -4.90
N THR A 200 6.35 13.05 -4.47
CA THR A 200 5.52 12.62 -3.33
C THR A 200 4.86 11.26 -3.56
N TYR A 201 4.78 10.78 -4.79
CA TYR A 201 4.22 9.48 -5.14
C TYR A 201 5.13 8.30 -4.80
N TYR A 202 6.37 8.51 -4.42
CA TYR A 202 7.25 7.44 -3.94
C TYR A 202 6.66 6.69 -2.74
N GLU A 203 5.89 7.35 -1.89
CA GLU A 203 5.21 6.70 -0.76
C GLU A 203 4.27 5.57 -1.20
N VAL A 204 3.49 5.78 -2.27
CA VAL A 204 2.56 4.78 -2.78
C VAL A 204 3.25 3.75 -3.67
N GLU A 205 4.32 4.13 -4.37
CA GLU A 205 5.15 3.20 -5.13
C GLU A 205 5.93 2.25 -4.21
N VAL A 206 6.47 2.73 -3.11
CA VAL A 206 7.05 1.88 -2.07
C VAL A 206 6.00 0.93 -1.49
N LEU A 207 4.77 1.40 -1.24
CA LEU A 207 3.69 0.55 -0.74
C LEU A 207 3.38 -0.62 -1.68
N LEU A 208 3.16 -0.33 -2.97
CA LEU A 208 2.82 -1.37 -3.94
C LEU A 208 3.98 -2.36 -4.15
N LEU A 209 5.22 -1.89 -4.26
CA LEU A 209 6.40 -2.72 -4.42
C LEU A 209 6.64 -3.61 -3.19
N ALA A 210 6.48 -3.03 -1.98
CA ALA A 210 6.54 -3.77 -0.74
C ALA A 210 5.45 -4.84 -0.64
N ASN A 211 4.24 -4.53 -1.10
CA ASN A 211 3.14 -5.49 -1.13
C ASN A 211 3.44 -6.67 -2.07
N LEU A 212 3.95 -6.39 -3.27
CA LEU A 212 4.36 -7.43 -4.21
C LEU A 212 5.50 -8.28 -3.67
N TYR A 213 6.53 -7.65 -3.09
CA TYR A 213 7.67 -8.35 -2.52
C TYR A 213 7.30 -9.26 -1.35
N ASP A 214 6.42 -8.79 -0.45
CA ASP A 214 6.03 -9.52 0.74
C ASP A 214 5.01 -10.63 0.47
N PHE A 215 4.08 -10.41 -0.47
CA PHE A 215 2.86 -11.21 -0.57
C PHE A 215 2.61 -11.84 -1.93
N ALA A 216 3.26 -11.43 -3.02
CA ALA A 216 3.05 -12.11 -4.31
C ALA A 216 3.48 -13.56 -4.23
N GLU A 217 2.61 -14.48 -4.67
CA GLU A 217 2.94 -15.91 -4.77
C GLU A 217 3.88 -16.18 -5.95
N ASP A 218 3.77 -15.39 -7.01
CA ASP A 218 4.61 -15.46 -8.19
C ASP A 218 6.03 -14.96 -7.87
N THR A 219 7.01 -15.85 -8.01
CA THR A 219 8.41 -15.56 -7.67
C THR A 219 9.06 -14.54 -8.58
N ASP A 220 8.65 -14.48 -9.86
CA ASP A 220 9.21 -13.52 -10.81
C ASP A 220 8.73 -12.10 -10.50
N ILE A 221 7.43 -11.96 -10.21
CA ILE A 221 6.87 -10.67 -9.74
C ILE A 221 7.57 -10.24 -8.46
N ARG A 222 7.71 -11.14 -7.49
CA ARG A 222 8.35 -10.86 -6.20
C ARG A 222 9.79 -10.37 -6.38
N SER A 223 10.57 -11.09 -7.18
CA SER A 223 11.98 -10.76 -7.42
C SER A 223 12.11 -9.42 -8.13
N LYS A 224 11.33 -9.18 -9.17
CA LYS A 224 11.36 -7.91 -9.91
C LYS A 224 10.88 -6.74 -9.05
N ALA A 225 9.86 -6.93 -8.22
CA ALA A 225 9.41 -5.90 -7.29
C ALA A 225 10.51 -5.52 -6.28
N GLY A 226 11.24 -6.51 -5.76
CA GLY A 226 12.40 -6.26 -4.90
C GLY A 226 13.50 -5.46 -5.61
N MET A 227 13.85 -5.84 -6.83
CA MET A 227 14.88 -5.13 -7.62
C MET A 227 14.48 -3.68 -7.93
N VAL A 228 13.21 -3.44 -8.31
CA VAL A 228 12.71 -2.08 -8.58
C VAL A 228 12.65 -1.26 -7.30
N LEU A 229 12.30 -1.88 -6.16
CA LEU A 229 12.32 -1.20 -4.87
C LEU A 229 13.73 -0.81 -4.45
N ASP A 230 14.73 -1.66 -4.67
CA ASP A 230 16.14 -1.32 -4.40
C ASP A 230 16.58 -0.10 -5.24
N LEU A 231 16.22 -0.06 -6.52
CA LEU A 231 16.50 1.10 -7.38
C LEU A 231 15.85 2.39 -6.84
N LEU A 232 14.59 2.31 -6.42
CA LEU A 232 13.89 3.45 -5.82
C LEU A 232 14.58 3.92 -4.53
N MET A 233 15.06 3.00 -3.71
CA MET A 233 15.79 3.35 -2.49
C MET A 233 17.15 3.99 -2.78
N PHE A 234 17.86 3.58 -3.83
CA PHE A 234 19.09 4.26 -4.27
C PHE A 234 18.81 5.72 -4.65
N ASP A 235 17.72 5.98 -5.30
CA ASP A 235 17.29 7.33 -5.67
C ASP A 235 17.07 8.22 -4.45
N VAL A 236 16.38 7.69 -3.45
CA VAL A 236 16.14 8.37 -2.18
C VAL A 236 17.44 8.68 -1.46
N GLU A 237 18.40 7.77 -1.43
CA GLU A 237 19.71 7.98 -0.79
C GLU A 237 20.55 9.03 -1.54
N ILE A 238 20.57 9.00 -2.87
CA ILE A 238 21.26 10.01 -3.69
C ILE A 238 20.67 11.39 -3.40
N GLY A 239 19.33 11.50 -3.34
CA GLY A 239 18.67 12.77 -3.03
C GLY A 239 19.06 13.32 -1.65
N ARG A 240 19.25 12.47 -0.65
CA ARG A 240 19.68 12.89 0.68
C ARG A 240 21.13 13.39 0.72
N ALA A 241 21.99 12.87 -0.15
CA ALA A 241 23.39 13.28 -0.19
C ALA A 241 23.59 14.70 -0.72
N HIS A 242 22.57 15.29 -1.33
CA HIS A 242 22.61 16.63 -1.94
C HIS A 242 21.84 17.70 -1.18
N VAL A 243 21.30 17.38 -0.01
CA VAL A 243 20.60 18.28 0.91
C VAL A 243 21.43 18.50 2.17
#